data_70b9687b7916b53c1c440a80fc4937ad
#
_entry.id   70b9687b7916b53c1c440a80fc4937ad
#
_cell.length_a   1.000
_cell.length_b   1.000
_cell.length_c   1.000
_cell.angle_alpha   90.00
_cell.angle_beta   90.00
_cell.angle_gamma   90.00
#
_symmetry.space_group_name_H-M   'P 1'
#
loop_
_entity.id
_entity.type
_entity.pdbx_description
1 polymer ?
#
loop_
_entity_poly.entity_id
_entity_poly.type
_entity_poly.pdbx_seq_one_letter_code
_entity_poly.pdbx_strand_id
1 'polypeptide(L)'
;MAGHSKWANIKHRKAAQDAKRGKVFTKLIRELVVAAKAGGPNVEDNPRLRTAVDKALGSNMKRDTVDKAIARGVGAGEGDNYDEITYEGYAPGGVAVLVECMTDNRNRTVSDVRHGLTKRGGNLG
;
A
#
# COMPACT_ATOMS: atom_id res chain seq x y z
N MET A 1 28.21 -8.98 -29.71
CA MET A 1 26.84 -8.72 -29.20
C MET A 1 26.74 -8.54 -27.69
N ALA A 2 27.85 -8.67 -27.00
CA ALA A 2 27.91 -8.53 -25.54
C ALA A 2 27.41 -7.15 -25.06
N GLY A 3 27.74 -6.06 -25.74
CA GLY A 3 27.28 -4.73 -25.39
C GLY A 3 25.76 -4.55 -25.53
N HIS A 4 25.19 -5.20 -26.52
CA HIS A 4 23.74 -5.17 -26.76
C HIS A 4 22.97 -5.89 -25.65
N SER A 5 23.44 -7.06 -25.23
CA SER A 5 22.87 -7.82 -24.11
C SER A 5 22.98 -7.06 -22.80
N LYS A 6 24.11 -6.41 -22.56
CA LYS A 6 24.33 -5.59 -21.36
C LYS A 6 23.34 -4.43 -21.29
N TRP A 7 23.10 -3.74 -22.40
CA TRP A 7 22.15 -2.64 -22.48
C TRP A 7 20.73 -3.12 -22.20
N ALA A 8 20.31 -4.24 -22.82
CA ALA A 8 19.00 -4.83 -22.59
C ALA A 8 18.80 -5.23 -21.11
N ASN A 9 19.80 -5.82 -20.49
CA ASN A 9 19.76 -6.19 -19.06
C ASN A 9 19.62 -4.97 -18.16
N ILE A 10 20.33 -3.89 -18.43
CA ILE A 10 20.23 -2.63 -17.67
C ILE A 10 18.82 -2.05 -17.80
N LYS A 11 18.28 -2.05 -19.02
CA LYS A 11 16.93 -1.55 -19.30
C LYS A 11 15.86 -2.35 -18.54
N HIS A 12 15.98 -3.69 -18.53
CA HIS A 12 15.06 -4.55 -17.80
C HIS A 12 15.15 -4.35 -16.30
N ARG A 13 16.35 -4.21 -15.74
CA ARG A 13 16.54 -3.92 -14.32
C ARG A 13 15.89 -2.62 -13.90
N LYS A 14 16.08 -1.58 -14.71
CA LYS A 14 15.47 -0.27 -14.43
C LYS A 14 13.95 -0.36 -14.43
N ALA A 15 13.37 -1.02 -15.44
CA ALA A 15 11.93 -1.20 -15.50
C ALA A 15 11.39 -1.97 -14.29
N ALA A 16 12.08 -3.03 -13.84
CA ALA A 16 11.69 -3.79 -12.67
C ALA A 16 11.78 -2.95 -11.39
N GLN A 17 12.83 -2.14 -11.24
CA GLN A 17 12.99 -1.24 -10.10
C GLN A 17 11.92 -0.16 -10.08
N ASP A 18 11.60 0.43 -11.23
CA ASP A 18 10.56 1.45 -11.34
C ASP A 18 9.19 0.86 -10.99
N ALA A 19 8.90 -0.37 -11.40
CA ALA A 19 7.65 -1.06 -11.05
C ALA A 19 7.54 -1.31 -9.56
N LYS A 20 8.61 -1.77 -8.90
CA LYS A 20 8.65 -1.97 -7.45
C LYS A 20 8.47 -0.66 -6.70
N ARG A 21 9.13 0.40 -7.15
CA ARG A 21 9.03 1.74 -6.57
C ARG A 21 7.60 2.26 -6.67
N GLY A 22 6.93 2.07 -7.81
CA GLY A 22 5.54 2.44 -8.01
C GLY A 22 4.61 1.75 -7.03
N LYS A 23 4.80 0.45 -6.79
CA LYS A 23 4.01 -0.31 -5.80
C LYS A 23 4.23 0.20 -4.38
N VAL A 24 5.47 0.47 -4.01
CA VAL A 24 5.82 1.01 -2.69
C VAL A 24 5.17 2.37 -2.50
N PHE A 25 5.27 3.25 -3.48
CA PHE A 25 4.69 4.58 -3.43
C PHE A 25 3.17 4.54 -3.32
N THR A 26 2.52 3.64 -4.05
CA THR A 26 1.06 3.46 -3.97
C THR A 26 0.63 3.07 -2.55
N LYS A 27 1.34 2.15 -1.91
CA LYS A 27 1.07 1.75 -0.53
C LYS A 27 1.29 2.89 0.46
N LEU A 28 2.36 3.65 0.28
CA LEU A 28 2.67 4.81 1.13
C LEU A 28 1.61 5.91 0.99
N ILE A 29 1.15 6.17 -0.22
CA ILE A 29 0.09 7.15 -0.46
C ILE A 29 -1.21 6.70 0.22
N ARG A 30 -1.59 5.43 0.10
CA ARG A 30 -2.78 4.90 0.77
C ARG A 30 -2.69 5.04 2.28
N GLU A 31 -1.54 4.72 2.85
CA GLU A 31 -1.32 4.87 4.30
C GLU A 31 -1.45 6.33 4.74
N LEU A 32 -0.90 7.26 3.97
CA LEU A 32 -1.04 8.70 4.25
C LEU A 32 -2.50 9.14 4.23
N VAL A 33 -3.26 8.72 3.22
CA VAL A 33 -4.68 9.05 3.08
C VAL A 33 -5.47 8.49 4.27
N VAL A 34 -5.29 7.22 4.59
CA VAL A 34 -6.02 6.55 5.68
C VAL A 34 -5.64 7.14 7.03
N ALA A 35 -4.37 7.38 7.28
CA ALA A 35 -3.90 7.97 8.54
C ALA A 35 -4.45 9.39 8.73
N ALA A 36 -4.47 10.20 7.67
CA ALA A 36 -5.04 11.54 7.73
C ALA A 36 -6.55 11.52 7.95
N LYS A 37 -7.23 10.58 7.31
CA LYS A 37 -8.67 10.39 7.50
C LYS A 37 -9.04 9.98 8.93
N ALA A 38 -8.23 9.12 9.53
CA ALA A 38 -8.50 8.58 10.86
C ALA A 38 -8.20 9.58 11.98
N GLY A 39 -7.12 10.36 11.87
CA GLY A 39 -6.65 11.19 12.98
C GLY A 39 -6.41 12.67 12.63
N GLY A 40 -6.75 13.10 11.41
CA GLY A 40 -6.59 14.48 10.98
C GLY A 40 -5.23 14.78 10.32
N PRO A 41 -5.08 15.98 9.75
CA PRO A 41 -3.93 16.33 8.92
C PRO A 41 -2.69 16.75 9.69
N ASN A 42 -2.80 16.92 10.99
CA ASN A 42 -1.70 17.43 11.81
C ASN A 42 -0.85 16.28 12.35
N VAL A 43 0.40 16.20 11.90
CA VAL A 43 1.34 15.15 12.31
C VAL A 43 1.64 15.17 13.81
N GLU A 44 1.53 16.33 14.46
CA GLU A 44 1.76 16.45 15.89
C GLU A 44 0.67 15.75 16.71
N ASP A 45 -0.55 15.74 16.21
CA ASP A 45 -1.71 15.14 16.86
C ASP A 45 -2.03 13.75 16.31
N ASN A 46 -1.29 13.28 15.32
CA ASN A 46 -1.56 12.03 14.62
C ASN A 46 -0.28 11.20 14.47
N PRO A 47 0.06 10.36 15.47
CA PRO A 47 1.28 9.56 15.43
C PRO A 47 1.36 8.61 14.23
N ARG A 48 0.23 8.04 13.80
CA ARG A 48 0.17 7.18 12.62
C ARG A 48 0.55 7.94 11.35
N LEU A 49 0.04 9.17 11.22
CA LEU A 49 0.36 10.04 10.09
C LEU A 49 1.84 10.43 10.11
N ARG A 50 2.37 10.74 11.28
CA ARG A 50 3.79 11.06 11.44
C ARG A 50 4.67 9.93 10.93
N THR A 51 4.38 8.70 11.34
CA THR A 51 5.11 7.52 10.88
C THR A 51 5.00 7.34 9.36
N ALA A 52 3.81 7.54 8.80
CA ALA A 52 3.57 7.43 7.36
C ALA A 52 4.35 8.50 6.58
N VAL A 53 4.37 9.73 7.08
CA VAL A 53 5.14 10.84 6.47
C VAL A 53 6.64 10.51 6.49
N ASP A 54 7.16 10.05 7.62
CA ASP A 54 8.57 9.70 7.75
C ASP A 54 8.97 8.60 6.77
N LYS A 55 8.15 7.58 6.63
CA LYS A 55 8.39 6.49 5.66
C LYS A 55 8.35 7.00 4.22
N ALA A 56 7.39 7.84 3.90
CA ALA A 56 7.24 8.39 2.54
C ALA A 56 8.45 9.24 2.16
N LEU A 57 8.85 10.16 3.03
CA LEU A 57 10.02 11.02 2.80
C LEU A 57 11.31 10.18 2.77
N GLY A 58 11.42 9.17 3.62
CA GLY A 58 12.55 8.23 3.61
C GLY A 58 12.66 7.40 2.34
N SER A 59 11.55 7.24 1.62
CA SER A 59 11.51 6.54 0.32
C SER A 59 11.65 7.51 -0.86
N ASN A 60 12.08 8.74 -0.62
CA ASN A 60 12.27 9.79 -1.63
C ASN A 60 10.98 10.29 -2.29
N MET A 61 9.86 10.16 -1.61
CA MET A 61 8.62 10.78 -2.05
C MET A 61 8.74 12.31 -1.87
N LYS A 62 8.26 13.05 -2.86
CA LYS A 62 8.29 14.52 -2.78
C LYS A 62 7.31 15.01 -1.71
N ARG A 63 7.69 16.07 -1.02
CA ARG A 63 6.84 16.68 0.01
C ARG A 63 5.48 17.10 -0.54
N ASP A 64 5.44 17.60 -1.76
CA ASP A 64 4.21 17.98 -2.42
C ASP A 64 3.24 16.78 -2.59
N THR A 65 3.78 15.62 -2.95
CA THR A 65 2.99 14.39 -3.07
C THR A 65 2.44 13.96 -1.71
N VAL A 66 3.23 14.07 -0.65
CA VAL A 66 2.81 13.79 0.73
C VAL A 66 1.67 14.71 1.13
N ASP A 67 1.81 16.00 0.90
CA ASP A 67 0.81 17.01 1.27
C ASP A 67 -0.51 16.78 0.53
N LYS A 68 -0.46 16.42 -0.76
CA LYS A 68 -1.65 16.09 -1.54
C LYS A 68 -2.37 14.86 -1.00
N ALA A 69 -1.63 13.82 -0.59
CA ALA A 69 -2.21 12.62 -0.01
C ALA A 69 -2.92 12.95 1.32
N ILE A 70 -2.31 13.76 2.16
CA ILE A 70 -2.92 14.21 3.42
C ILE A 70 -4.22 14.99 3.15
N ALA A 71 -4.19 15.90 2.19
CA ALA A 71 -5.38 16.68 1.83
C ALA A 71 -6.53 15.79 1.35
N ARG A 72 -6.23 14.75 0.58
CA ARG A 72 -7.24 13.77 0.15
C ARG A 72 -7.86 13.04 1.34
N GLY A 73 -7.06 12.71 2.34
CA GLY A 73 -7.53 12.00 3.52
C GLY A 73 -8.51 12.79 4.37
N VAL A 74 -8.39 14.12 4.40
CA VAL A 74 -9.27 14.96 5.22
C VAL A 74 -10.54 15.41 4.47
N GLY A 75 -10.91 14.73 3.40
CA GLY A 75 -12.19 14.91 2.75
C GLY A 75 -12.22 15.94 1.63
N ALA A 76 -11.08 16.42 1.20
CA ALA A 76 -11.00 17.35 0.08
C ALA A 76 -11.24 16.67 -1.27
N GLY A 77 -11.22 15.34 -1.33
CA GLY A 77 -11.43 14.57 -2.55
C GLY A 77 -12.63 13.66 -2.45
N GLU A 78 -13.56 13.79 -3.37
CA GLU A 78 -14.62 12.82 -3.53
C GLU A 78 -14.08 11.58 -4.21
N GLY A 79 -14.45 10.39 -3.72
CA GLY A 79 -14.16 9.12 -4.37
C GLY A 79 -12.91 8.38 -3.90
N ASP A 80 -12.07 8.98 -3.08
CA ASP A 80 -10.88 8.32 -2.55
C ASP A 80 -11.10 7.84 -1.12
N ASN A 81 -12.17 7.09 -0.91
CA ASN A 81 -12.48 6.50 0.39
C ASN A 81 -11.87 5.12 0.48
N TYR A 82 -10.76 5.02 1.22
CA TYR A 82 -10.19 3.73 1.58
C TYR A 82 -10.79 3.25 2.89
N ASP A 83 -11.30 2.02 2.88
CA ASP A 83 -11.75 1.34 4.08
C ASP A 83 -10.62 0.47 4.63
N GLU A 84 -10.52 0.45 5.94
CA GLU A 84 -9.67 -0.50 6.63
C GLU A 84 -10.50 -1.72 6.99
N ILE A 85 -10.03 -2.89 6.58
CA ILE A 85 -10.72 -4.15 6.81
C ILE A 85 -9.72 -5.15 7.32
N THR A 86 -10.08 -5.88 8.40
CA THR A 86 -9.27 -6.98 8.89
C THR A 86 -9.98 -8.28 8.60
N TYR A 87 -9.31 -9.19 7.89
CA TYR A 87 -9.81 -10.53 7.63
C TYR A 87 -9.10 -11.52 8.54
N GLU A 88 -9.85 -12.48 9.03
CA GLU A 88 -9.31 -13.63 9.76
C GLU A 88 -9.28 -14.82 8.83
N GLY A 89 -8.20 -15.56 8.84
CA GLY A 89 -8.04 -16.73 8.03
C GLY A 89 -7.03 -17.68 8.63
N TYR A 90 -6.78 -18.76 7.90
CA TYR A 90 -5.85 -19.79 8.33
C TYR A 90 -4.84 -20.06 7.23
N ALA A 91 -3.57 -20.07 7.62
CA ALA A 91 -2.47 -20.52 6.78
C ALA A 91 -2.40 -22.07 6.82
N PRO A 92 -1.60 -22.69 5.93
CA PRO A 92 -1.36 -24.13 6.00
C PRO A 92 -0.92 -24.57 7.39
N GLY A 93 -1.45 -25.70 7.86
CA GLY A 93 -1.17 -26.22 9.20
C GLY A 93 -2.08 -25.66 10.29
N GLY A 94 -3.13 -24.94 9.94
CA GLY A 94 -4.09 -24.41 10.90
C GLY A 94 -3.62 -23.16 11.66
N VAL A 95 -2.59 -22.50 11.19
CA VAL A 95 -2.07 -21.28 11.82
C VAL A 95 -3.03 -20.13 11.53
N ALA A 96 -3.55 -19.50 12.59
CA ALA A 96 -4.41 -18.34 12.45
C ALA A 96 -3.62 -17.13 11.95
N VAL A 97 -4.19 -16.40 10.99
CA VAL A 97 -3.60 -15.17 10.44
C VAL A 97 -4.64 -14.07 10.41
N LEU A 98 -4.17 -12.84 10.64
CA LEU A 98 -4.95 -11.63 10.46
C LEU A 98 -4.38 -10.89 9.26
N VAL A 99 -5.26 -10.52 8.31
CA VAL A 99 -4.87 -9.77 7.12
C VAL A 99 -5.51 -8.39 7.20
N GLU A 100 -4.69 -7.39 7.41
CA GLU A 100 -5.14 -6.00 7.45
C GLU A 100 -5.06 -5.41 6.05
N CYS A 101 -6.17 -4.88 5.57
CA CYS A 101 -6.28 -4.32 4.23
C CYS A 101 -6.79 -2.88 4.26
N MET A 102 -6.27 -2.09 3.33
CA MET A 102 -6.79 -0.76 3.04
C MET A 102 -7.25 -0.77 1.58
N THR A 103 -8.54 -0.59 1.35
CA THR A 103 -9.10 -0.73 0.01
C THR A 103 -10.26 0.22 -0.25
N ASP A 104 -10.40 0.60 -1.50
CA ASP A 104 -11.56 1.30 -2.03
C ASP A 104 -12.60 0.35 -2.62
N ASN A 105 -12.30 -0.95 -2.69
CA ASN A 105 -13.19 -1.97 -3.24
C ASN A 105 -13.17 -3.25 -2.40
N ARG A 106 -14.12 -3.37 -1.49
CA ARG A 106 -14.25 -4.51 -0.57
C ARG A 106 -14.43 -5.83 -1.29
N ASN A 107 -15.25 -5.84 -2.34
CA ASN A 107 -15.56 -7.08 -3.06
C ASN A 107 -14.32 -7.66 -3.75
N ARG A 108 -13.54 -6.79 -4.40
CA ARG A 108 -12.27 -7.20 -5.02
C ARG A 108 -11.29 -7.71 -3.96
N THR A 109 -11.16 -6.97 -2.86
CA THR A 109 -10.20 -7.30 -1.81
C THR A 109 -10.52 -8.63 -1.14
N VAL A 110 -11.78 -8.90 -0.79
CA VAL A 110 -12.15 -10.18 -0.17
C VAL A 110 -11.88 -11.35 -1.12
N SER A 111 -12.13 -11.16 -2.41
CA SER A 111 -11.84 -12.19 -3.42
C SER A 111 -10.33 -12.45 -3.53
N ASP A 112 -9.52 -11.39 -3.54
CA ASP A 112 -8.06 -11.49 -3.62
C ASP A 112 -7.48 -12.18 -2.38
N VAL A 113 -7.94 -11.81 -1.19
CA VAL A 113 -7.49 -12.42 0.07
C VAL A 113 -7.86 -13.90 0.11
N ARG A 114 -9.11 -14.22 -0.23
CA ARG A 114 -9.57 -15.61 -0.27
C ARG A 114 -8.76 -16.45 -1.25
N HIS A 115 -8.55 -15.93 -2.45
CA HIS A 115 -7.76 -16.60 -3.47
C HIS A 115 -6.31 -16.83 -3.01
N GLY A 116 -5.69 -15.80 -2.44
CA GLY A 116 -4.31 -15.89 -1.94
C GLY A 116 -4.14 -16.95 -0.85
N LEU A 117 -5.07 -17.02 0.10
CA LEU A 117 -5.03 -18.01 1.17
C LEU A 117 -5.30 -19.42 0.62
N THR A 118 -6.33 -19.59 -0.20
CA THR A 118 -6.71 -20.88 -0.77
C THR A 118 -5.61 -21.45 -1.65
N LYS A 119 -4.99 -20.62 -2.48
CA LYS A 119 -3.89 -21.03 -3.38
C LYS A 119 -2.70 -21.61 -2.60
N ARG A 120 -2.49 -21.16 -1.38
CA ARG A 120 -1.37 -21.56 -0.53
C ARG A 120 -1.74 -22.65 0.47
N GLY A 121 -2.94 -23.24 0.36
CA GLY A 121 -3.40 -24.30 1.24
C GLY A 121 -4.06 -23.82 2.53
N GLY A 122 -4.33 -22.53 2.64
CA GLY A 122 -5.09 -21.96 3.73
C GLY A 122 -6.55 -21.73 3.38
N ASN A 123 -7.26 -21.01 4.22
CA ASN A 123 -8.63 -20.59 3.94
C ASN A 123 -8.98 -19.31 4.68
N LEU A 124 -9.99 -18.60 4.18
CA LEU A 124 -10.56 -17.44 4.84
C LEU A 124 -11.60 -17.92 5.86
N GLY A 125 -11.40 -17.50 7.10
CA GLY A 125 -12.31 -17.87 8.18
C GLY A 125 -13.64 -17.15 8.16
#